data_c2cdf32499a6e76a62ac0f2363de9485
#
_entry.id   c2cdf32499a6e76a62ac0f2363de9485
#
_cell.length_a   1.000
_cell.length_b   1.000
_cell.length_c   1.000
_cell.angle_alpha   90.00
_cell.angle_beta   90.00
_cell.angle_gamma   90.00
#
_symmetry.space_group_name_H-M   'P 1'
#
loop_
_entity.id
_entity.type
_entity.pdbx_description
1 polymer ?
#
loop_
_entity_poly.entity_id
_entity_poly.type
_entity_poly.pdbx_seq_one_letter_code
_entity_poly.pdbx_strand_id
1 'polypeptide(L)'
;MAGLNFEGLTPKNGAIRELAELIFLEIAQDDQLGELVTFMLGQENGAKLGFVGTPGLMGKASEGCNPTYDKNLVETSEKAWAFKEWVIAEAICYKDLEGTVAEHYAANGTDVADLTDTEYMDKIVRPILEQAITDLMIRFIFFGDVDALGTLKEGVDAEHFNLIDGIWKQLFVGVTEGKTVRVPIAANEGASVNAQYEAMKAAGAATGVLNELIIKTPMKLRKLADRRFITTQAFADMLALDIQSNNKGSDLQWETIFAGIQKTTYQGITYLAVPQFDEIIQEYLKNATHAEAYDKPFRVIYTSKGNLRAGSKSKERLANLEVTFDNVSRNNYIYASDTIDAKVVAEEYAAVAY
;
A
#
# COMPACT_ATOMS: atom_id res chain seq x y z
N MET A 1 49.74 -13.33 -8.66
CA MET A 1 48.48 -12.72 -9.08
C MET A 1 48.10 -11.76 -7.97
N ALA A 2 48.24 -10.45 -8.21
CA ALA A 2 47.77 -9.45 -7.26
C ALA A 2 46.23 -9.47 -7.30
N GLY A 3 45.63 -9.82 -6.19
CA GLY A 3 44.18 -9.72 -6.02
C GLY A 3 43.73 -8.26 -6.15
N LEU A 4 42.72 -8.01 -6.91
CA LEU A 4 42.04 -6.73 -6.96
C LEU A 4 41.57 -6.37 -5.54
N ASN A 5 42.10 -5.28 -5.01
CA ASN A 5 41.71 -4.79 -3.70
C ASN A 5 40.44 -3.95 -3.84
N PHE A 6 39.33 -4.52 -3.45
CA PHE A 6 38.02 -3.86 -3.47
C PHE A 6 37.78 -2.90 -2.28
N GLU A 7 38.74 -2.75 -1.38
CA GLU A 7 38.67 -1.81 -0.24
C GLU A 7 38.58 -0.32 -0.65
N GLY A 8 38.92 0.00 -1.91
CA GLY A 8 38.77 1.36 -2.45
C GLY A 8 37.40 1.66 -3.12
N LEU A 9 36.55 0.62 -3.27
CA LEU A 9 35.24 0.73 -3.87
C LEU A 9 34.09 0.92 -2.83
N THR A 10 34.44 1.00 -1.55
CA THR A 10 33.44 1.49 -0.58
C THR A 10 33.12 2.93 -0.95
N PRO A 11 31.84 3.24 -1.26
CA PRO A 11 31.44 4.61 -1.53
C PRO A 11 31.93 5.49 -0.38
N LYS A 12 32.52 6.62 -0.66
CA LYS A 12 32.87 7.67 0.32
C LYS A 12 31.59 8.27 0.96
N ASN A 13 30.56 7.50 1.21
CA ASN A 13 29.20 7.92 1.14
C ASN A 13 28.50 7.77 2.47
N GLY A 14 28.89 8.58 3.45
CA GLY A 14 27.98 9.05 4.48
C GLY A 14 26.71 9.63 3.84
N ALA A 15 26.86 10.43 2.79
CA ALA A 15 25.75 11.08 2.08
C ALA A 15 24.72 10.11 1.49
N ILE A 16 25.14 8.99 0.87
CA ILE A 16 24.17 8.03 0.29
C ILE A 16 23.49 7.19 1.38
N ARG A 17 24.19 6.86 2.47
CA ARG A 17 23.56 6.26 3.65
C ARG A 17 22.57 7.19 4.31
N GLU A 18 22.94 8.45 4.50
CA GLU A 18 22.05 9.50 5.01
C GLU A 18 20.86 9.70 4.08
N LEU A 19 21.06 9.62 2.77
CA LEU A 19 20.01 9.68 1.77
C LEU A 19 19.05 8.49 1.88
N ALA A 20 19.56 7.27 2.00
CA ALA A 20 18.75 6.07 2.19
C ALA A 20 17.94 6.13 3.47
N GLU A 21 18.55 6.58 4.55
CA GLU A 21 17.88 6.79 5.83
C GLU A 21 16.80 7.85 5.73
N LEU A 22 17.03 8.95 5.01
CA LEU A 22 16.04 10.01 4.81
C LEU A 22 14.86 9.54 3.96
N ILE A 23 15.12 8.90 2.81
CA ILE A 23 14.07 8.38 1.92
C ILE A 23 13.13 7.45 2.67
N PHE A 24 13.69 6.50 3.41
CA PHE A 24 12.88 5.53 4.13
C PHE A 24 12.24 6.09 5.40
N LEU A 25 12.85 7.11 6.01
CA LEU A 25 12.26 7.86 7.11
C LEU A 25 10.98 8.55 6.66
N GLU A 26 11.00 9.19 5.51
CA GLU A 26 9.84 9.85 4.93
C GLU A 26 8.75 8.84 4.54
N ILE A 27 9.12 7.72 3.93
CA ILE A 27 8.15 6.72 3.47
C ILE A 27 7.57 5.87 4.63
N ALA A 28 8.38 5.44 5.59
CA ALA A 28 7.96 4.47 6.61
C ALA A 28 7.70 5.08 8.00
N GLN A 29 8.25 6.24 8.33
CA GLN A 29 8.06 6.91 9.62
C GLN A 29 7.23 8.17 9.55
N ASP A 30 7.17 8.83 8.40
CA ASP A 30 6.21 9.90 8.27
C ASP A 30 4.81 9.30 8.15
N ASP A 31 3.83 9.95 8.72
CA ASP A 31 2.45 9.54 8.93
C ASP A 31 1.67 9.06 7.68
N GLN A 32 2.31 8.93 6.56
CA GLN A 32 1.74 8.86 5.23
C GLN A 32 1.32 7.44 4.82
N LEU A 33 2.28 6.51 4.73
CA LEU A 33 1.95 5.08 4.63
C LEU A 33 1.33 4.60 5.94
N GLY A 34 1.76 5.19 7.06
CA GLY A 34 1.19 5.04 8.38
C GLY A 34 -0.28 5.44 8.48
N GLU A 35 -0.81 6.28 7.59
CA GLU A 35 -2.25 6.54 7.49
C GLU A 35 -3.00 5.37 6.82
N LEU A 36 -2.39 4.62 5.92
CA LEU A 36 -3.03 3.46 5.27
C LEU A 36 -2.94 2.19 6.14
N VAL A 37 -1.74 1.90 6.66
CA VAL A 37 -1.45 0.69 7.44
C VAL A 37 -0.60 1.04 8.66
N THR A 38 -0.64 0.20 9.69
CA THR A 38 0.32 0.31 10.81
C THR A 38 1.59 -0.43 10.43
N PHE A 39 2.69 0.32 10.21
CA PHE A 39 3.97 -0.28 9.82
C PHE A 39 4.81 -0.65 11.05
N MET A 40 5.37 -1.85 11.07
CA MET A 40 6.15 -2.40 12.18
C MET A 40 7.55 -2.82 11.72
N LEU A 41 8.58 -2.19 12.28
CA LEU A 41 9.98 -2.51 11.99
C LEU A 41 10.57 -3.50 13.00
N GLY A 42 11.64 -4.18 12.63
CA GLY A 42 12.40 -5.07 13.52
C GLY A 42 11.62 -6.32 13.95
N GLN A 43 10.72 -6.81 13.11
CA GLN A 43 9.92 -7.99 13.41
C GLN A 43 10.63 -9.27 12.94
N GLU A 44 10.44 -10.38 13.65
CA GLU A 44 10.99 -11.67 13.26
C GLU A 44 9.95 -12.56 12.54
N ASN A 45 10.41 -13.45 11.68
CA ASN A 45 9.55 -14.45 11.05
C ASN A 45 8.93 -15.34 12.15
N GLY A 46 7.63 -15.59 12.03
CA GLY A 46 6.89 -16.37 13.01
C GLY A 46 6.47 -15.59 14.26
N ALA A 47 6.94 -14.33 14.42
CA ALA A 47 6.44 -13.47 15.49
C ALA A 47 4.94 -13.24 15.31
N LYS A 48 4.19 -13.35 16.41
CA LYS A 48 2.74 -13.26 16.38
C LYS A 48 2.26 -11.82 16.43
N LEU A 49 1.34 -11.51 15.53
CA LEU A 49 0.53 -10.31 15.53
C LEU A 49 -0.77 -10.56 16.24
N GLY A 50 -1.06 -9.76 17.26
CA GLY A 50 -2.33 -9.80 17.95
C GLY A 50 -3.19 -8.59 17.61
N PHE A 51 -4.48 -8.81 17.38
CA PHE A 51 -5.50 -7.77 17.37
C PHE A 51 -6.41 -7.98 18.58
N VAL A 52 -6.55 -6.94 19.38
CA VAL A 52 -7.45 -6.95 20.54
C VAL A 52 -8.75 -6.30 20.10
N GLY A 53 -9.76 -7.11 19.94
CA GLY A 53 -11.10 -6.66 19.56
C GLY A 53 -11.86 -6.00 20.73
N THR A 54 -13.16 -5.82 20.54
CA THR A 54 -14.02 -5.27 21.58
C THR A 54 -14.26 -6.32 22.69
N PRO A 55 -14.33 -5.89 23.96
CA PRO A 55 -14.68 -6.81 25.04
C PRO A 55 -16.07 -7.42 24.81
N GLY A 56 -16.21 -8.68 25.12
CA GLY A 56 -17.47 -9.40 25.11
C GLY A 56 -18.45 -8.92 26.20
N LEU A 57 -19.46 -9.72 26.47
CA LEU A 57 -20.38 -9.45 27.58
C LEU A 57 -19.63 -9.62 28.92
N MET A 58 -19.50 -8.51 29.63
CA MET A 58 -18.85 -8.45 30.92
C MET A 58 -19.88 -8.03 31.98
N GLY A 59 -19.72 -8.60 33.16
CA GLY A 59 -20.59 -8.29 34.27
C GLY A 59 -21.87 -9.13 34.25
N LYS A 60 -22.16 -9.73 35.39
CA LYS A 60 -23.36 -10.51 35.66
C LYS A 60 -23.85 -10.20 37.08
N ALA A 61 -25.04 -10.65 37.41
CA ALA A 61 -25.57 -10.51 38.78
C ALA A 61 -24.62 -11.13 39.78
N SER A 62 -24.50 -10.51 40.98
CA SER A 62 -23.65 -11.01 42.02
C SER A 62 -24.16 -12.37 42.51
N GLU A 63 -23.27 -13.36 42.53
CA GLU A 63 -23.53 -14.71 43.05
C GLU A 63 -23.12 -14.85 44.53
N GLY A 64 -22.77 -13.75 45.21
CA GLY A 64 -22.29 -13.75 46.58
C GLY A 64 -20.80 -14.05 46.71
N CYS A 65 -20.40 -14.87 47.70
CA CYS A 65 -19.00 -15.05 48.10
C CYS A 65 -18.15 -15.93 47.18
N ASN A 66 -18.76 -16.66 46.24
CA ASN A 66 -18.04 -17.52 45.27
C ASN A 66 -18.50 -17.27 43.85
N PRO A 67 -18.06 -16.15 43.22
CA PRO A 67 -18.45 -15.85 41.86
C PRO A 67 -17.82 -16.81 40.86
N THR A 68 -18.58 -17.24 39.86
CA THR A 68 -18.07 -17.99 38.73
C THR A 68 -17.33 -17.06 37.79
N TYR A 69 -16.07 -17.37 37.46
CA TYR A 69 -15.24 -16.55 36.55
C TYR A 69 -15.43 -16.98 35.08
N ASP A 70 -15.72 -16.01 34.22
CA ASP A 70 -15.82 -16.22 32.78
C ASP A 70 -14.44 -16.09 32.13
N LYS A 71 -14.09 -17.04 31.24
CA LYS A 71 -12.75 -17.08 30.63
C LYS A 71 -12.60 -16.21 29.37
N ASN A 72 -13.70 -15.76 28.75
CA ASN A 72 -13.69 -15.07 27.46
C ASN A 72 -13.91 -13.56 27.62
N LEU A 73 -12.88 -12.87 28.07
CA LEU A 73 -12.98 -11.43 28.32
C LEU A 73 -12.85 -10.57 27.05
N VAL A 74 -12.02 -10.99 26.09
CA VAL A 74 -11.69 -10.23 24.87
C VAL A 74 -11.51 -11.19 23.71
N GLU A 75 -12.11 -10.88 22.57
CA GLU A 75 -11.80 -11.60 21.33
C GLU A 75 -10.41 -11.18 20.84
N THR A 76 -9.55 -12.15 20.62
CA THR A 76 -8.20 -11.94 20.08
C THR A 76 -8.05 -12.71 18.79
N SER A 77 -7.49 -12.08 17.79
CA SER A 77 -7.03 -12.73 16.55
C SER A 77 -5.51 -12.69 16.50
N GLU A 78 -4.89 -13.78 16.13
CA GLU A 78 -3.43 -13.88 16.01
C GLU A 78 -3.05 -14.36 14.61
N LYS A 79 -2.11 -13.68 13.98
CA LYS A 79 -1.44 -14.10 12.74
C LYS A 79 0.07 -14.03 12.91
N ALA A 80 0.81 -14.84 12.16
CA ALA A 80 2.26 -14.83 12.20
C ALA A 80 2.83 -14.10 10.99
N TRP A 81 3.95 -13.41 11.19
CA TRP A 81 4.72 -12.80 10.12
C TRP A 81 5.42 -13.86 9.25
N ALA A 82 5.42 -13.63 7.93
CA ALA A 82 6.08 -14.46 6.93
C ALA A 82 6.83 -13.57 5.91
N PHE A 83 7.85 -12.86 6.38
CA PHE A 83 8.60 -11.89 5.58
C PHE A 83 9.27 -12.51 4.36
N LYS A 84 9.17 -11.81 3.24
CA LYS A 84 9.87 -12.08 1.98
C LYS A 84 10.75 -10.88 1.62
N GLU A 85 11.86 -11.17 0.96
CA GLU A 85 12.80 -10.15 0.49
C GLU A 85 12.39 -9.64 -0.89
N TRP A 86 12.41 -8.32 -1.06
CA TRP A 86 12.26 -7.63 -2.33
C TRP A 86 13.54 -6.92 -2.70
N VAL A 87 13.73 -6.68 -3.99
CA VAL A 87 14.91 -6.02 -4.52
C VAL A 87 14.51 -5.03 -5.62
N ILE A 88 15.18 -3.88 -5.65
CA ILE A 88 15.27 -2.98 -6.80
C ILE A 88 16.71 -3.07 -7.26
N ALA A 89 16.93 -3.45 -8.51
CA ALA A 89 18.26 -3.56 -9.11
C ALA A 89 18.23 -2.93 -10.51
N GLU A 90 18.74 -1.70 -10.62
CA GLU A 90 18.71 -0.92 -11.86
C GLU A 90 20.14 -0.61 -12.31
N ALA A 91 20.35 -0.60 -13.62
CA ALA A 91 21.63 -0.26 -14.22
C ALA A 91 21.43 0.85 -15.26
N ILE A 92 22.08 1.98 -15.05
CA ILE A 92 22.02 3.14 -15.95
C ILE A 92 23.35 3.26 -16.68
N CYS A 93 23.35 3.04 -18.00
CA CYS A 93 24.54 3.20 -18.83
C CYS A 93 24.80 4.68 -19.10
N TYR A 94 26.07 5.10 -19.05
CA TYR A 94 26.42 6.50 -19.33
C TYR A 94 26.01 6.97 -20.73
N LYS A 95 25.95 6.06 -21.72
CA LYS A 95 25.49 6.37 -23.08
C LYS A 95 24.03 6.74 -23.15
N ASP A 96 23.21 6.22 -22.26
CA ASP A 96 21.78 6.54 -22.21
C ASP A 96 21.57 7.96 -21.67
N LEU A 97 22.60 8.55 -21.07
CA LEU A 97 22.61 9.92 -20.57
C LEU A 97 23.06 10.94 -21.60
N GLU A 98 23.80 10.50 -22.66
CA GLU A 98 24.32 11.39 -23.71
C GLU A 98 23.17 12.13 -24.41
N GLY A 99 23.27 13.45 -24.50
CA GLY A 99 22.26 14.31 -25.13
C GLY A 99 20.97 14.50 -24.33
N THR A 100 20.94 14.04 -23.11
CA THR A 100 19.79 14.20 -22.20
C THR A 100 19.98 15.33 -21.20
N VAL A 101 18.91 15.71 -20.49
CA VAL A 101 18.98 16.64 -19.35
C VAL A 101 19.94 16.10 -18.27
N ALA A 102 20.04 14.79 -18.15
CA ALA A 102 20.96 14.11 -17.24
C ALA A 102 22.41 14.45 -17.51
N GLU A 103 22.85 14.55 -18.79
CA GLU A 103 24.20 14.96 -19.15
C GLU A 103 24.52 16.38 -18.63
N HIS A 104 23.57 17.30 -18.72
CA HIS A 104 23.78 18.67 -18.23
C HIS A 104 24.02 18.72 -16.72
N TYR A 105 23.28 17.91 -15.94
CA TYR A 105 23.48 17.84 -14.49
C TYR A 105 24.73 17.07 -14.12
N ALA A 106 25.07 15.99 -14.84
CA ALA A 106 26.28 15.22 -14.63
C ALA A 106 27.54 16.05 -14.96
N ALA A 107 27.49 16.93 -15.96
CA ALA A 107 28.59 17.82 -16.35
C ALA A 107 29.01 18.81 -15.24
N ASN A 108 28.15 19.05 -14.26
CA ASN A 108 28.46 19.86 -13.07
C ASN A 108 29.17 19.05 -11.97
N GLY A 109 29.26 17.74 -12.12
CA GLY A 109 30.02 16.84 -11.24
C GLY A 109 31.48 16.63 -11.68
N THR A 110 32.19 15.81 -10.96
CA THR A 110 33.61 15.53 -11.21
C THR A 110 33.89 14.56 -12.38
N ASP A 111 32.90 13.75 -12.75
CA ASP A 111 32.93 12.82 -13.89
C ASP A 111 31.53 12.66 -14.47
N VAL A 112 31.35 12.92 -15.76
CA VAL A 112 30.06 12.78 -16.48
C VAL A 112 29.52 11.35 -16.45
N ALA A 113 30.37 10.35 -16.30
CA ALA A 113 29.96 8.95 -16.26
C ALA A 113 29.56 8.47 -14.87
N ASP A 114 30.07 9.12 -13.83
CA ASP A 114 29.82 8.78 -12.42
C ASP A 114 28.76 9.72 -11.84
N LEU A 115 27.56 9.19 -11.61
CA LEU A 115 26.42 9.94 -11.06
C LEU A 115 26.40 9.97 -9.53
N THR A 116 27.30 9.23 -8.85
CA THR A 116 27.21 8.99 -7.41
C THR A 116 27.31 10.23 -6.53
N ASP A 117 27.86 11.33 -7.05
CA ASP A 117 28.09 12.57 -6.28
C ASP A 117 27.69 13.83 -7.09
N THR A 118 26.59 13.75 -7.83
CA THR A 118 26.16 14.81 -8.73
C THR A 118 24.83 15.42 -8.31
N GLU A 119 24.55 16.66 -8.75
CA GLU A 119 23.22 17.28 -8.61
C GLU A 119 22.10 16.46 -9.29
N TYR A 120 22.44 15.61 -10.25
CA TYR A 120 21.51 14.71 -10.90
C TYR A 120 20.98 13.64 -9.93
N MET A 121 21.84 13.07 -9.09
CA MET A 121 21.42 12.13 -8.04
C MET A 121 20.43 12.77 -7.09
N ASP A 122 20.73 13.95 -6.59
CA ASP A 122 19.90 14.60 -5.58
C ASP A 122 18.58 15.15 -6.16
N LYS A 123 18.61 15.70 -7.38
CA LYS A 123 17.44 16.40 -7.94
C LYS A 123 16.53 15.53 -8.80
N ILE A 124 17.05 14.43 -9.36
CA ILE A 124 16.28 13.59 -10.29
C ILE A 124 16.17 12.16 -9.79
N VAL A 125 17.30 11.49 -9.50
CA VAL A 125 17.27 10.05 -9.15
C VAL A 125 16.58 9.84 -7.81
N ARG A 126 16.88 10.66 -6.81
CA ARG A 126 16.29 10.56 -5.48
C ARG A 126 14.76 10.63 -5.49
N PRO A 127 14.11 11.66 -6.05
CA PRO A 127 12.64 11.72 -6.08
C PRO A 127 12.00 10.56 -6.84
N ILE A 128 12.63 10.09 -7.93
CA ILE A 128 12.16 8.93 -8.70
C ILE A 128 12.25 7.66 -7.85
N LEU A 129 13.36 7.48 -7.12
CA LEU A 129 13.55 6.32 -6.26
C LEU A 129 12.57 6.33 -5.07
N GLU A 130 12.33 7.49 -4.46
CA GLU A 130 11.33 7.68 -3.40
C GLU A 130 9.93 7.28 -3.90
N GLN A 131 9.54 7.75 -5.06
CA GLN A 131 8.27 7.38 -5.67
C GLN A 131 8.21 5.88 -6.00
N ALA A 132 9.24 5.33 -6.62
CA ALA A 132 9.31 3.91 -6.98
C ALA A 132 9.21 2.99 -5.76
N ILE A 133 9.86 3.33 -4.64
CA ILE A 133 9.76 2.58 -3.39
C ILE A 133 8.35 2.68 -2.80
N THR A 134 7.74 3.86 -2.84
CA THR A 134 6.36 4.06 -2.35
C THR A 134 5.37 3.23 -3.16
N ASP A 135 5.45 3.27 -4.47
CA ASP A 135 4.58 2.52 -5.38
C ASP A 135 4.78 1.00 -5.23
N LEU A 136 6.04 0.57 -5.05
CA LEU A 136 6.39 -0.82 -4.74
C LEU A 136 5.76 -1.27 -3.42
N MET A 137 5.88 -0.46 -2.36
CA MET A 137 5.30 -0.74 -1.05
C MET A 137 3.77 -0.87 -1.14
N ILE A 138 3.10 0.10 -1.79
CA ILE A 138 1.64 0.07 -1.97
C ILE A 138 1.24 -1.16 -2.78
N ARG A 139 1.97 -1.48 -3.85
CA ARG A 139 1.71 -2.63 -4.71
C ARG A 139 1.80 -3.95 -3.93
N PHE A 140 2.88 -4.20 -3.19
CA PHE A 140 3.01 -5.43 -2.42
C PHE A 140 2.05 -5.49 -1.23
N ILE A 141 1.90 -4.41 -0.47
CA ILE A 141 1.04 -4.40 0.71
C ILE A 141 -0.43 -4.63 0.33
N PHE A 142 -0.92 -4.00 -0.74
CA PHE A 142 -2.34 -4.05 -1.08
C PHE A 142 -2.67 -5.07 -2.17
N PHE A 143 -1.85 -5.18 -3.22
CA PHE A 143 -2.14 -5.96 -4.43
C PHE A 143 -1.23 -7.18 -4.63
N GLY A 144 -0.33 -7.46 -3.70
CA GLY A 144 0.46 -8.68 -3.74
C GLY A 144 -0.43 -9.93 -3.86
N ASP A 145 -0.03 -10.87 -4.69
CA ASP A 145 -0.74 -12.13 -4.92
C ASP A 145 0.25 -13.21 -5.34
N VAL A 146 0.52 -14.17 -4.45
CA VAL A 146 1.45 -15.28 -4.72
C VAL A 146 1.03 -16.09 -5.97
N ASP A 147 -0.26 -16.06 -6.31
CA ASP A 147 -0.82 -16.72 -7.49
C ASP A 147 -1.13 -15.72 -8.64
N ALA A 148 -0.40 -14.61 -8.72
CA ALA A 148 -0.68 -13.47 -9.62
C ALA A 148 -0.76 -13.80 -11.11
N LEU A 149 -0.13 -14.89 -11.58
CA LEU A 149 0.00 -15.23 -13.01
C LEU A 149 -1.33 -15.22 -13.78
N GLY A 150 -2.44 -15.54 -13.12
CA GLY A 150 -3.79 -15.59 -13.73
C GLY A 150 -4.55 -14.27 -13.67
N THR A 151 -4.09 -13.29 -12.90
CA THR A 151 -4.80 -12.04 -12.61
C THR A 151 -4.17 -10.82 -13.28
N LEU A 152 -3.03 -10.98 -13.95
CA LEU A 152 -2.29 -9.92 -14.62
C LEU A 152 -2.57 -9.84 -16.11
N LYS A 153 -2.40 -8.66 -16.70
CA LYS A 153 -2.45 -8.44 -18.15
C LYS A 153 -1.28 -9.11 -18.83
N GLU A 154 -1.43 -9.37 -20.13
CA GLU A 154 -0.37 -9.90 -20.97
C GLU A 154 0.83 -8.95 -21.01
N GLY A 155 2.04 -9.47 -20.83
CA GLY A 155 3.29 -8.73 -20.81
C GLY A 155 3.69 -8.17 -19.45
N VAL A 156 2.84 -8.28 -18.42
CA VAL A 156 3.21 -7.93 -17.06
C VAL A 156 3.91 -9.11 -16.38
N ASP A 157 5.12 -8.86 -15.88
CA ASP A 157 5.87 -9.87 -15.14
C ASP A 157 5.25 -10.10 -13.76
N ALA A 158 4.92 -11.36 -13.48
CA ALA A 158 4.33 -11.78 -12.22
C ALA A 158 5.26 -11.57 -11.03
N GLU A 159 6.58 -11.53 -11.23
CA GLU A 159 7.55 -11.29 -10.15
C GLU A 159 7.35 -9.95 -9.44
N HIS A 160 6.75 -8.97 -10.13
CA HIS A 160 6.38 -7.69 -9.54
C HIS A 160 5.20 -7.77 -8.56
N PHE A 161 4.47 -8.89 -8.49
CA PHE A 161 3.26 -9.04 -7.67
C PHE A 161 3.27 -10.26 -6.75
N ASN A 162 4.02 -11.33 -7.08
CA ASN A 162 3.89 -12.64 -6.45
C ASN A 162 4.73 -12.84 -5.17
N LEU A 163 5.19 -11.74 -4.56
CA LEU A 163 6.06 -11.81 -3.39
C LEU A 163 5.31 -12.26 -2.13
N ILE A 164 4.19 -11.62 -1.84
CA ILE A 164 3.33 -11.87 -0.67
C ILE A 164 1.86 -11.78 -1.05
N ASP A 165 0.97 -12.31 -0.21
CA ASP A 165 -0.47 -12.07 -0.32
C ASP A 165 -0.84 -10.73 0.32
N GLY A 166 -1.16 -9.76 -0.50
CA GLY A 166 -1.53 -8.42 -0.09
C GLY A 166 -2.91 -8.34 0.59
N ILE A 167 -3.24 -7.16 1.08
CA ILE A 167 -4.46 -6.90 1.84
C ILE A 167 -5.72 -7.25 1.04
N TRP A 168 -5.79 -6.88 -0.26
CA TRP A 168 -6.96 -7.19 -1.09
C TRP A 168 -7.19 -8.69 -1.23
N LYS A 169 -6.15 -9.49 -1.51
CA LYS A 169 -6.27 -10.94 -1.61
C LYS A 169 -6.73 -11.55 -0.29
N GLN A 170 -6.15 -11.13 0.84
CA GLN A 170 -6.57 -11.61 2.16
C GLN A 170 -8.04 -11.27 2.46
N LEU A 171 -8.51 -10.08 2.10
CA LEU A 171 -9.90 -9.68 2.26
C LEU A 171 -10.84 -10.45 1.35
N PHE A 172 -10.46 -10.73 0.09
CA PHE A 172 -11.26 -11.57 -0.82
C PHE A 172 -11.38 -13.00 -0.30
N VAL A 173 -10.29 -13.57 0.24
CA VAL A 173 -10.34 -14.87 0.93
C VAL A 173 -11.25 -14.80 2.15
N GLY A 174 -11.14 -13.75 2.97
CA GLY A 174 -12.02 -13.53 4.13
C GLY A 174 -13.51 -13.44 3.75
N VAL A 175 -13.84 -12.83 2.60
CA VAL A 175 -15.22 -12.83 2.07
C VAL A 175 -15.66 -14.24 1.68
N THR A 176 -14.81 -15.01 0.99
CA THR A 176 -15.12 -16.39 0.58
C THR A 176 -15.33 -17.30 1.79
N GLU A 177 -14.58 -17.09 2.86
CA GLU A 177 -14.72 -17.82 4.13
C GLU A 177 -15.87 -17.32 5.02
N GLY A 178 -16.58 -16.26 4.58
CA GLY A 178 -17.70 -15.68 5.35
C GLY A 178 -17.28 -14.88 6.59
N LYS A 179 -15.99 -14.54 6.73
CA LYS A 179 -15.45 -13.76 7.85
C LYS A 179 -15.56 -12.25 7.61
N THR A 180 -15.32 -11.82 6.37
CA THR A 180 -15.36 -10.41 5.96
C THR A 180 -16.68 -10.10 5.27
N VAL A 181 -17.34 -9.00 5.64
CA VAL A 181 -18.60 -8.57 5.01
C VAL A 181 -18.30 -7.96 3.64
N ARG A 182 -19.06 -8.40 2.62
CA ARG A 182 -19.00 -7.83 1.27
C ARG A 182 -20.26 -7.02 0.95
N VAL A 183 -20.07 -5.86 0.35
CA VAL A 183 -21.10 -5.09 -0.36
C VAL A 183 -20.76 -5.12 -1.86
N PRO A 184 -21.65 -5.66 -2.71
CA PRO A 184 -21.38 -5.68 -4.15
C PRO A 184 -21.52 -4.28 -4.74
N ILE A 185 -20.63 -3.90 -5.65
CA ILE A 185 -20.73 -2.69 -6.46
C ILE A 185 -21.12 -3.10 -7.88
N ALA A 186 -22.40 -2.94 -8.22
CA ALA A 186 -22.91 -3.38 -9.53
C ALA A 186 -22.17 -2.74 -10.71
N ALA A 187 -21.65 -1.54 -10.56
CA ALA A 187 -20.88 -0.85 -11.59
C ALA A 187 -19.60 -1.61 -11.98
N ASN A 188 -19.01 -2.40 -11.09
CA ASN A 188 -17.82 -3.20 -11.38
C ASN A 188 -18.07 -4.32 -12.40
N GLU A 189 -19.33 -4.74 -12.59
CA GLU A 189 -19.72 -5.78 -13.54
C GLU A 189 -19.98 -5.23 -14.97
N GLY A 190 -19.76 -3.93 -15.20
CA GLY A 190 -19.90 -3.32 -16.51
C GLY A 190 -18.99 -3.95 -17.57
N ALA A 191 -19.50 -4.19 -18.77
CA ALA A 191 -18.77 -4.88 -19.85
C ALA A 191 -17.64 -4.05 -20.48
N SER A 192 -17.59 -2.75 -20.20
CA SER A 192 -16.52 -1.83 -20.65
C SER A 192 -16.27 -0.78 -19.59
N VAL A 193 -15.11 -0.10 -19.68
CA VAL A 193 -14.76 1.00 -18.79
C VAL A 193 -15.86 2.06 -18.76
N ASN A 194 -16.39 2.47 -19.92
CA ASN A 194 -17.48 3.44 -19.98
C ASN A 194 -18.74 2.95 -19.25
N ALA A 195 -19.10 1.69 -19.42
CA ALA A 195 -20.27 1.12 -18.74
C ALA A 195 -20.11 1.10 -17.22
N GLN A 196 -18.89 0.80 -16.73
CA GLN A 196 -18.56 0.83 -15.30
C GLN A 196 -18.72 2.24 -14.72
N TYR A 197 -18.13 3.24 -15.37
CA TYR A 197 -18.21 4.64 -14.90
C TYR A 197 -19.61 5.23 -15.03
N GLU A 198 -20.33 4.97 -16.13
CA GLU A 198 -21.72 5.45 -16.28
C GLU A 198 -22.67 4.84 -15.23
N ALA A 199 -22.48 3.55 -14.90
CA ALA A 199 -23.27 2.93 -13.85
C ALA A 199 -22.99 3.56 -12.46
N MET A 200 -21.76 3.99 -12.20
CA MET A 200 -21.39 4.60 -10.93
C MET A 200 -21.79 6.07 -10.81
N LYS A 201 -22.05 6.76 -11.94
CA LYS A 201 -22.60 8.13 -11.97
C LYS A 201 -24.06 8.21 -11.56
N ALA A 202 -24.77 7.09 -11.44
CA ALA A 202 -26.16 7.08 -10.99
C ALA A 202 -26.29 7.74 -9.62
N ALA A 203 -27.29 8.60 -9.47
CA ALA A 203 -27.50 9.35 -8.24
C ALA A 203 -27.67 8.40 -7.03
N GLY A 204 -26.88 8.64 -5.99
CA GLY A 204 -26.87 7.80 -4.79
C GLY A 204 -26.07 6.50 -4.92
N ALA A 205 -25.39 6.24 -6.03
CA ALA A 205 -24.63 4.99 -6.21
C ALA A 205 -23.45 4.90 -5.25
N ALA A 206 -22.57 5.90 -5.21
CA ALA A 206 -21.39 5.90 -4.34
C ALA A 206 -21.77 6.06 -2.86
N THR A 207 -22.63 7.01 -2.54
CA THR A 207 -23.11 7.21 -1.17
C THR A 207 -23.91 6.00 -0.66
N GLY A 208 -24.68 5.34 -1.51
CA GLY A 208 -25.39 4.10 -1.20
C GLY A 208 -24.47 2.97 -0.77
N VAL A 209 -23.38 2.75 -1.51
CA VAL A 209 -22.35 1.74 -1.17
C VAL A 209 -21.73 2.01 0.21
N LEU A 210 -21.32 3.25 0.51
CA LEU A 210 -20.76 3.60 1.82
C LEU A 210 -21.76 3.41 2.95
N ASN A 211 -23.01 3.85 2.75
CA ASN A 211 -24.07 3.66 3.74
C ASN A 211 -24.36 2.17 3.98
N GLU A 212 -24.39 1.38 2.92
CA GLU A 212 -24.61 -0.06 3.03
C GLU A 212 -23.43 -0.75 3.74
N LEU A 213 -22.19 -0.35 3.47
CA LEU A 213 -21.02 -0.81 4.22
C LEU A 213 -21.18 -0.50 5.71
N ILE A 214 -21.53 0.74 6.07
CA ILE A 214 -21.75 1.11 7.47
C ILE A 214 -22.86 0.27 8.09
N ILE A 215 -23.98 0.06 7.39
CA ILE A 215 -25.14 -0.67 7.91
C ILE A 215 -24.83 -2.15 8.08
N LYS A 216 -24.20 -2.80 7.11
CA LYS A 216 -23.92 -4.24 7.14
C LYS A 216 -22.73 -4.61 8.03
N THR A 217 -21.88 -3.65 8.33
CA THR A 217 -20.69 -3.89 9.16
C THR A 217 -21.06 -4.30 10.59
N PRO A 218 -20.37 -5.31 11.16
CA PRO A 218 -20.58 -5.73 12.54
C PRO A 218 -20.43 -4.56 13.53
N MET A 219 -21.29 -4.54 14.56
CA MET A 219 -21.22 -3.50 15.61
C MET A 219 -19.88 -3.44 16.33
N LYS A 220 -19.13 -4.52 16.34
CA LYS A 220 -17.77 -4.61 16.88
C LYS A 220 -16.84 -3.57 16.21
N LEU A 221 -16.82 -3.52 14.86
CA LEU A 221 -16.02 -2.53 14.13
C LEU A 221 -16.54 -1.10 14.37
N ARG A 222 -17.86 -0.92 14.44
CA ARG A 222 -18.45 0.41 14.64
C ARG A 222 -18.10 1.06 16.00
N LYS A 223 -17.72 0.26 17.00
CA LYS A 223 -17.29 0.75 18.32
C LYS A 223 -15.85 1.27 18.33
N LEU A 224 -15.02 0.93 17.32
CA LEU A 224 -13.64 1.39 17.26
C LEU A 224 -13.58 2.86 16.84
N ALA A 225 -12.71 3.62 17.49
CA ALA A 225 -12.58 5.07 17.27
C ALA A 225 -11.75 5.39 16.00
N ASP A 226 -10.83 4.50 15.61
CA ASP A 226 -9.87 4.66 14.53
C ASP A 226 -10.34 4.09 13.18
N ARG A 227 -11.66 4.01 13.00
CA ARG A 227 -12.29 3.51 11.76
C ARG A 227 -11.96 4.40 10.58
N ARG A 228 -11.80 3.76 9.42
CA ARG A 228 -11.51 4.46 8.17
C ARG A 228 -12.02 3.73 6.95
N PHE A 229 -12.23 4.50 5.91
CA PHE A 229 -12.39 4.02 4.55
C PHE A 229 -11.08 4.17 3.81
N ILE A 230 -10.67 3.16 3.06
CA ILE A 230 -9.54 3.21 2.11
C ILE A 230 -10.12 2.81 0.76
N THR A 231 -9.98 3.68 -0.24
CA THR A 231 -10.68 3.53 -1.51
C THR A 231 -9.76 3.80 -2.70
N THR A 232 -10.20 3.36 -3.87
CA THR A 232 -9.66 3.82 -5.15
C THR A 232 -10.00 5.28 -5.38
N GLN A 233 -9.17 6.02 -6.13
CA GLN A 233 -9.45 7.41 -6.51
C GLN A 233 -10.71 7.49 -7.38
N ALA A 234 -10.88 6.53 -8.30
CA ALA A 234 -12.09 6.46 -9.13
C ALA A 234 -13.38 6.41 -8.31
N PHE A 235 -13.39 5.66 -7.19
CA PHE A 235 -14.54 5.65 -6.28
C PHE A 235 -14.72 7.00 -5.57
N ALA A 236 -13.63 7.62 -5.15
CA ALA A 236 -13.65 8.92 -4.48
C ALA A 236 -14.19 10.03 -5.39
N ASP A 237 -13.79 10.04 -6.66
CA ASP A 237 -14.29 10.98 -7.66
C ASP A 237 -15.80 10.82 -7.89
N MET A 238 -16.27 9.57 -7.98
CA MET A 238 -17.70 9.29 -8.11
C MET A 238 -18.49 9.68 -6.85
N LEU A 239 -17.89 9.50 -5.67
CA LEU A 239 -18.48 9.94 -4.40
C LEU A 239 -18.62 11.47 -4.35
N ALA A 240 -17.58 12.20 -4.78
CA ALA A 240 -17.61 13.66 -4.84
C ALA A 240 -18.71 14.16 -5.78
N LEU A 241 -18.83 13.56 -6.97
CA LEU A 241 -19.89 13.87 -7.93
C LEU A 241 -21.28 13.55 -7.37
N ASP A 242 -21.45 12.42 -6.69
CA ASP A 242 -22.72 12.01 -6.10
C ASP A 242 -23.17 12.97 -4.98
N ILE A 243 -22.25 13.38 -4.11
CA ILE A 243 -22.53 14.36 -3.05
C ILE A 243 -22.86 15.72 -3.65
N GLN A 244 -22.10 16.19 -4.65
CA GLN A 244 -22.35 17.46 -5.31
C GLN A 244 -23.71 17.49 -6.01
N SER A 245 -24.10 16.39 -6.65
CA SER A 245 -25.39 16.28 -7.33
C SER A 245 -26.59 16.27 -6.38
N ASN A 246 -26.44 15.63 -5.22
CA ASN A 246 -27.51 15.45 -4.25
C ASN A 246 -27.61 16.61 -3.24
N ASN A 247 -26.49 17.23 -2.88
CA ASN A 247 -26.41 18.32 -1.90
C ASN A 247 -25.88 19.59 -2.56
N LYS A 248 -26.75 20.37 -3.13
CA LYS A 248 -26.43 21.65 -3.78
C LYS A 248 -25.62 22.57 -2.84
N GLY A 249 -24.29 22.45 -2.85
CA GLY A 249 -23.37 23.33 -2.11
C GLY A 249 -22.60 22.67 -0.97
N SER A 250 -22.62 21.36 -0.82
CA SER A 250 -21.78 20.64 0.14
C SER A 250 -20.68 19.88 -0.61
N ASP A 251 -19.46 20.39 -0.56
CA ASP A 251 -18.28 19.73 -1.13
C ASP A 251 -17.49 19.01 -0.02
N LEU A 252 -16.91 17.86 -0.37
CA LEU A 252 -15.94 17.22 0.49
C LEU A 252 -14.66 18.07 0.52
N GLN A 253 -14.17 18.38 1.71
CA GLN A 253 -12.89 19.06 1.87
C GLN A 253 -11.79 18.01 1.77
N TRP A 254 -11.01 18.06 0.69
CA TRP A 254 -9.91 17.14 0.44
C TRP A 254 -8.57 17.74 0.88
N GLU A 255 -7.79 16.98 1.59
CA GLU A 255 -6.42 17.26 1.95
C GLU A 255 -5.51 16.24 1.27
N THR A 256 -4.54 16.71 0.47
CA THR A 256 -3.52 15.83 -0.11
C THR A 256 -2.43 15.60 0.93
N ILE A 257 -2.20 14.35 1.29
CA ILE A 257 -1.23 13.97 2.29
C ILE A 257 0.13 13.72 1.63
N PHE A 258 0.22 12.70 0.76
CA PHE A 258 1.49 12.23 0.17
C PHE A 258 1.25 11.41 -1.11
N ALA A 259 2.18 11.48 -2.06
CA ALA A 259 2.11 10.70 -3.31
C ALA A 259 0.72 10.75 -3.97
N GLY A 260 0.01 11.87 -3.82
CA GLY A 260 -1.35 12.05 -4.34
C GLY A 260 -2.47 11.46 -3.49
N ILE A 261 -2.17 10.77 -2.38
CA ILE A 261 -3.20 10.23 -1.47
C ILE A 261 -4.00 11.39 -0.88
N GLN A 262 -5.32 11.30 -0.99
CA GLN A 262 -6.24 12.32 -0.53
C GLN A 262 -6.99 11.85 0.72
N LYS A 263 -7.11 12.75 1.68
CA LYS A 263 -7.83 12.52 2.94
C LYS A 263 -9.03 13.45 3.05
N THR A 264 -10.12 12.90 3.52
CA THR A 264 -11.32 13.65 3.88
C THR A 264 -12.05 12.93 5.01
N THR A 265 -13.23 13.40 5.36
CA THR A 265 -14.08 12.78 6.37
C THR A 265 -15.49 12.57 5.82
N TYR A 266 -15.98 11.33 5.87
CA TYR A 266 -17.34 10.97 5.51
C TYR A 266 -18.11 10.49 6.75
N GLN A 267 -19.17 11.18 7.12
CA GLN A 267 -19.98 10.89 8.34
C GLN A 267 -19.14 10.73 9.63
N GLY A 268 -18.08 11.55 9.79
CA GLY A 268 -17.20 11.48 10.95
C GLY A 268 -16.19 10.30 10.92
N ILE A 269 -16.08 9.60 9.81
CA ILE A 269 -15.11 8.52 9.59
C ILE A 269 -14.04 9.02 8.64
N THR A 270 -12.78 8.80 8.97
CA THR A 270 -11.64 9.12 8.08
C THR A 270 -11.79 8.38 6.76
N TYR A 271 -11.65 9.09 5.66
CA TYR A 271 -11.75 8.58 4.30
C TYR A 271 -10.46 8.89 3.54
N LEU A 272 -9.85 7.86 2.98
CA LEU A 272 -8.58 7.93 2.26
C LEU A 272 -8.79 7.43 0.83
N ALA A 273 -8.43 8.25 -0.15
CA ALA A 273 -8.42 7.90 -1.57
C ALA A 273 -6.97 7.71 -2.03
N VAL A 274 -6.69 6.58 -2.65
CA VAL A 274 -5.33 6.16 -3.04
C VAL A 274 -5.24 6.04 -4.56
N PRO A 275 -4.63 7.02 -5.26
CA PRO A 275 -4.52 7.01 -6.72
C PRO A 275 -3.74 5.82 -7.26
N GLN A 276 -2.72 5.36 -6.54
CA GLN A 276 -1.90 4.21 -6.94
C GLN A 276 -2.73 2.91 -7.08
N PHE A 277 -3.87 2.81 -6.38
CA PHE A 277 -4.77 1.67 -6.56
C PHE A 277 -5.37 1.65 -7.97
N ASP A 278 -5.75 2.82 -8.48
CA ASP A 278 -6.30 2.97 -9.82
C ASP A 278 -5.25 2.67 -10.88
N GLU A 279 -4.03 3.18 -10.72
CA GLU A 279 -2.92 2.88 -11.61
C GLU A 279 -2.66 1.37 -11.69
N ILE A 280 -2.55 0.69 -10.54
CA ILE A 280 -2.32 -0.75 -10.50
C ILE A 280 -3.47 -1.51 -11.18
N ILE A 281 -4.73 -1.14 -10.91
CA ILE A 281 -5.90 -1.79 -11.51
C ILE A 281 -5.96 -1.55 -13.01
N GLN A 282 -5.69 -0.32 -13.45
CA GLN A 282 -5.83 0.08 -14.85
C GLN A 282 -4.69 -0.45 -15.70
N GLU A 283 -3.47 -0.48 -15.21
CA GLU A 283 -2.30 -0.84 -16.00
C GLU A 283 -1.95 -2.32 -15.93
N TYR A 284 -2.09 -2.94 -14.75
CA TYR A 284 -1.53 -4.28 -14.53
C TYR A 284 -2.58 -5.38 -14.35
N LEU A 285 -3.75 -5.09 -13.77
CA LEU A 285 -4.74 -6.13 -13.49
C LEU A 285 -5.63 -6.44 -14.70
N LYS A 286 -5.90 -7.74 -14.90
CA LYS A 286 -6.77 -8.23 -15.94
C LYS A 286 -8.17 -8.50 -15.40
N ASN A 287 -9.19 -7.95 -16.05
CA ASN A 287 -10.56 -8.36 -15.78
C ASN A 287 -10.79 -9.75 -16.40
N ALA A 288 -11.16 -10.72 -15.55
CA ALA A 288 -11.35 -12.11 -15.98
C ALA A 288 -12.58 -12.32 -16.87
N THR A 289 -13.57 -11.42 -16.79
CA THR A 289 -14.88 -11.57 -17.48
C THR A 289 -14.94 -10.71 -18.73
N HIS A 290 -14.44 -9.48 -18.69
CA HIS A 290 -14.57 -8.50 -19.76
C HIS A 290 -13.22 -7.85 -20.09
N ALA A 291 -12.68 -8.15 -21.27
CA ALA A 291 -11.36 -7.68 -21.67
C ALA A 291 -11.26 -6.15 -21.83
N GLU A 292 -12.38 -5.47 -22.11
CA GLU A 292 -12.47 -4.01 -22.28
C GLU A 292 -12.86 -3.25 -21.00
N ALA A 293 -12.92 -3.95 -19.87
CA ALA A 293 -13.26 -3.39 -18.57
C ALA A 293 -12.08 -3.51 -17.59
N TYR A 294 -12.02 -2.61 -16.62
CA TYR A 294 -11.05 -2.73 -15.53
C TYR A 294 -11.49 -3.79 -14.50
N ASP A 295 -10.53 -4.42 -13.81
CA ASP A 295 -10.85 -5.37 -12.76
C ASP A 295 -11.29 -4.63 -11.49
N LYS A 296 -12.59 -4.53 -11.29
CA LYS A 296 -13.20 -3.89 -10.12
C LYS A 296 -12.55 -2.52 -9.79
N PRO A 297 -12.72 -1.51 -10.67
CA PRO A 297 -12.11 -0.19 -10.46
C PRO A 297 -12.62 0.52 -9.21
N PHE A 298 -13.83 0.23 -8.79
CA PHE A 298 -14.43 0.78 -7.59
C PHE A 298 -14.25 -0.18 -6.42
N ARG A 299 -13.30 0.12 -5.54
CA ARG A 299 -13.01 -0.71 -4.37
C ARG A 299 -13.00 0.13 -3.10
N VAL A 300 -13.56 -0.40 -2.03
CA VAL A 300 -13.59 0.24 -0.72
C VAL A 300 -13.26 -0.79 0.36
N ILE A 301 -12.32 -0.45 1.24
CA ILE A 301 -12.06 -1.16 2.49
C ILE A 301 -12.63 -0.30 3.62
N TYR A 302 -13.43 -0.87 4.50
CA TYR A 302 -13.86 -0.26 5.74
C TYR A 302 -13.33 -1.08 6.91
N THR A 303 -12.43 -0.51 7.69
CA THR A 303 -11.75 -1.20 8.78
C THR A 303 -11.19 -0.21 9.81
N SER A 304 -10.51 -0.72 10.84
CA SER A 304 -9.70 0.06 11.79
C SER A 304 -8.25 0.17 11.30
N LYS A 305 -7.58 1.29 11.59
CA LYS A 305 -6.15 1.47 11.29
C LYS A 305 -5.29 0.32 11.82
N GLY A 306 -5.52 -0.07 13.07
CA GLY A 306 -4.75 -1.11 13.73
C GLY A 306 -4.96 -2.53 13.19
N ASN A 307 -5.97 -2.74 12.34
CA ASN A 307 -6.27 -4.04 11.74
C ASN A 307 -5.45 -4.34 10.48
N LEU A 308 -5.00 -3.32 9.78
CA LEU A 308 -4.11 -3.46 8.63
C LEU A 308 -2.68 -3.21 9.08
N ARG A 309 -1.84 -4.23 8.95
CA ARG A 309 -0.45 -4.14 9.37
C ARG A 309 0.48 -4.56 8.26
N ALA A 310 1.54 -3.79 8.09
CA ALA A 310 2.69 -4.14 7.27
C ALA A 310 3.95 -4.11 8.15
N GLY A 311 5.01 -4.76 7.73
CA GLY A 311 6.24 -4.75 8.51
C GLY A 311 7.45 -5.21 7.73
N SER A 312 8.62 -5.03 8.36
CA SER A 312 9.92 -5.50 7.89
C SER A 312 10.73 -6.10 9.05
N LYS A 313 11.67 -6.98 8.70
CA LYS A 313 12.69 -7.48 9.65
C LYS A 313 13.71 -6.41 10.01
N SER A 314 13.95 -5.47 9.12
CA SER A 314 14.92 -4.41 9.32
C SER A 314 14.53 -3.54 10.51
N LYS A 315 15.47 -3.32 11.42
CA LYS A 315 15.28 -2.41 12.55
C LYS A 315 15.43 -0.96 12.13
N GLU A 316 16.25 -0.75 11.14
CA GLU A 316 16.58 0.54 10.56
C GLU A 316 16.28 0.45 9.06
N ARG A 317 15.04 0.69 8.68
CA ARG A 317 14.63 1.12 7.34
C ARG A 317 15.24 0.28 6.20
N LEU A 318 15.49 0.80 5.01
CA LEU A 318 16.09 0.00 3.93
C LEU A 318 17.31 -0.77 4.44
N ALA A 319 17.27 -2.11 4.39
CA ALA A 319 18.35 -2.95 4.83
C ALA A 319 19.62 -2.64 4.04
N ASN A 320 19.47 -2.41 2.74
CA ASN A 320 20.56 -2.06 1.85
C ASN A 320 20.08 -1.06 0.79
N LEU A 321 20.76 0.07 0.67
CA LEU A 321 20.73 0.93 -0.50
C LEU A 321 22.18 1.20 -0.92
N GLU A 322 22.51 0.80 -2.12
CA GLU A 322 23.86 0.98 -2.69
C GLU A 322 23.71 1.62 -4.07
N VAL A 323 24.50 2.67 -4.31
CA VAL A 323 24.69 3.25 -5.63
C VAL A 323 26.16 3.19 -5.94
N THR A 324 26.53 2.44 -6.98
CA THR A 324 27.93 2.21 -7.34
C THR A 324 28.15 2.46 -8.82
N PHE A 325 29.25 3.11 -9.15
CA PHE A 325 29.71 3.26 -10.52
C PHE A 325 30.79 2.20 -10.84
N ASP A 326 30.56 1.40 -11.88
CA ASP A 326 31.54 0.45 -12.37
C ASP A 326 32.34 1.04 -13.54
N ASN A 327 33.61 1.28 -13.32
CA ASN A 327 34.54 1.83 -14.31
C ASN A 327 34.78 0.90 -15.52
N VAL A 328 34.48 -0.39 -15.41
CA VAL A 328 34.71 -1.36 -16.49
C VAL A 328 33.54 -1.38 -17.44
N SER A 329 32.33 -1.52 -16.91
CA SER A 329 31.09 -1.53 -17.69
C SER A 329 30.57 -0.12 -18.00
N ARG A 330 31.08 0.90 -17.31
CA ARG A 330 30.60 2.31 -17.40
C ARG A 330 29.11 2.44 -17.05
N ASN A 331 28.64 1.61 -16.12
CA ASN A 331 27.27 1.65 -15.62
C ASN A 331 27.22 2.17 -14.19
N ASN A 332 26.18 2.92 -13.89
CA ASN A 332 25.76 3.22 -12.53
C ASN A 332 24.74 2.16 -12.11
N TYR A 333 25.02 1.44 -11.03
CA TYR A 333 24.16 0.42 -10.45
C TYR A 333 23.46 0.98 -9.21
N ILE A 334 22.14 0.88 -9.20
CA ILE A 334 21.31 1.21 -8.05
C ILE A 334 20.77 -0.10 -7.51
N TYR A 335 21.06 -0.40 -6.27
CA TYR A 335 20.57 -1.60 -5.59
C TYR A 335 19.90 -1.21 -4.29
N ALA A 336 18.65 -1.60 -4.12
CA ALA A 336 17.92 -1.46 -2.86
C ALA A 336 17.22 -2.77 -2.51
N SER A 337 17.29 -3.21 -1.27
CA SER A 337 16.59 -4.40 -0.80
C SER A 337 16.13 -4.27 0.64
N ASP A 338 14.99 -4.87 0.94
CA ASP A 338 14.48 -5.06 2.28
C ASP A 338 13.48 -6.23 2.30
N THR A 339 12.91 -6.48 3.46
CA THR A 339 11.88 -7.51 3.64
C THR A 339 10.53 -6.87 3.89
N ILE A 340 9.47 -7.52 3.40
CA ILE A 340 8.11 -7.04 3.58
C ILE A 340 7.15 -8.19 3.89
N ASP A 341 6.14 -7.91 4.69
CA ASP A 341 4.92 -8.70 4.83
C ASP A 341 3.75 -7.79 5.19
N ALA A 342 2.54 -8.19 4.80
CA ALA A 342 1.32 -7.46 5.10
C ALA A 342 0.24 -8.41 5.61
N LYS A 343 -0.51 -7.99 6.64
CA LYS A 343 -1.55 -8.81 7.27
C LYS A 343 -2.81 -7.99 7.57
N VAL A 344 -3.94 -8.57 7.22
CA VAL A 344 -5.23 -8.23 7.84
C VAL A 344 -5.34 -9.09 9.10
N VAL A 345 -5.17 -8.49 10.27
CA VAL A 345 -5.01 -9.27 11.51
C VAL A 345 -6.32 -9.95 11.92
N ALA A 346 -7.45 -9.25 11.80
CA ALA A 346 -8.77 -9.77 12.13
C ALA A 346 -9.75 -9.47 10.99
N GLU A 347 -10.07 -10.47 10.18
CA GLU A 347 -10.92 -10.34 8.98
C GLU A 347 -12.36 -9.93 9.34
N GLU A 348 -12.86 -10.33 10.49
CA GLU A 348 -14.17 -9.96 11.04
C GLU A 348 -14.28 -8.48 11.46
N TYR A 349 -13.15 -7.77 11.57
CA TYR A 349 -13.07 -6.32 11.75
C TYR A 349 -12.79 -5.58 10.45
N ALA A 350 -13.15 -6.18 9.32
CA ALA A 350 -13.10 -5.56 8.01
C ALA A 350 -14.41 -5.79 7.25
N ALA A 351 -14.78 -4.82 6.44
CA ALA A 351 -15.84 -4.93 5.44
C ALA A 351 -15.33 -4.34 4.13
N VAL A 352 -15.72 -4.91 3.01
CA VAL A 352 -15.26 -4.48 1.69
C VAL A 352 -16.41 -4.26 0.74
N ALA A 353 -16.24 -3.31 -0.18
CA ALA A 353 -17.11 -3.17 -1.33
C ALA A 353 -16.29 -3.30 -2.63
N TYR A 354 -16.78 -4.16 -3.52
CA TYR A 354 -16.23 -4.36 -4.86
C TYR A 354 -17.21 -5.08 -5.77
#